data_bf9a6c807a2f52093cae71b15ee89e67
#
_entry.id   bf9a6c807a2f52093cae71b15ee89e67
#
_cell.length_a   1.000
_cell.length_b   1.000
_cell.length_c   1.000
_cell.angle_alpha   90.00
_cell.angle_beta   90.00
_cell.angle_gamma   90.00
#
_symmetry.space_group_name_H-M   'P 1'
#
loop_
_entity.id
_entity.type
_entity.pdbx_description
1 polymer ?
#
loop_
_entity_poly.entity_id
_entity_poly.type
_entity_poly.pdbx_seq_one_letter_code
_entity_poly.pdbx_strand_id
1 'polypeptide(L)'
;MSDLDGLLESANILFLKKQFTDAISIYKKILDLDPSNLTAINNLGYALNKSKDYKNAVSYYDYGLQQHPNEKTLLINKISASRKMTMLDYALDSCNTILSKTPNDLIVLYHKLRILYALKEYEQSLELCDKILLFYPNNGDVLYDKVCNLVLLDRNEECLKSLNDAIKISNKFKLKAKKNKIFKKLEKNQNFINLMA
;
A
#
# COMPACT_ATOMS: atom_id res chain seq x y z
N MET A 1 21.69 -22.25 18.21
CA MET A 1 20.53 -21.81 17.36
C MET A 1 19.57 -22.96 17.36
N SER A 2 18.29 -22.71 17.63
CA SER A 2 17.28 -23.75 17.48
C SER A 2 17.14 -24.14 15.99
N ASP A 3 16.64 -25.33 15.70
CA ASP A 3 16.43 -25.81 14.33
C ASP A 3 15.47 -24.86 13.56
N LEU A 4 14.52 -24.26 14.30
CA LEU A 4 13.58 -23.25 13.78
C LEU A 4 14.28 -21.93 13.38
N ASP A 5 15.28 -21.47 14.14
CA ASP A 5 16.01 -20.24 13.81
C ASP A 5 16.77 -20.40 12.49
N GLY A 6 17.43 -21.56 12.27
CA GLY A 6 18.13 -21.87 11.04
C GLY A 6 17.20 -21.96 9.83
N LEU A 7 16.00 -22.54 10.00
CA LEU A 7 14.97 -22.58 8.95
C LEU A 7 14.47 -21.15 8.63
N LEU A 8 14.23 -20.32 9.64
CA LEU A 8 13.74 -18.96 9.46
C LEU A 8 14.77 -18.10 8.72
N GLU A 9 16.05 -18.20 9.08
CA GLU A 9 17.14 -17.51 8.40
C GLU A 9 17.24 -17.95 6.93
N SER A 10 17.19 -19.25 6.65
CA SER A 10 17.22 -19.80 5.31
C SER A 10 16.06 -19.30 4.44
N ALA A 11 14.84 -19.30 4.99
CA ALA A 11 13.66 -18.77 4.31
C ALA A 11 13.79 -17.27 4.00
N ASN A 12 14.30 -16.48 4.95
CA ASN A 12 14.51 -15.05 4.76
C ASN A 12 15.57 -14.75 3.68
N ILE A 13 16.65 -15.54 3.62
CA ILE A 13 17.66 -15.42 2.55
C ILE A 13 17.04 -15.68 1.17
N LEU A 14 16.25 -16.75 1.03
CA LEU A 14 15.54 -17.07 -0.22
C LEU A 14 14.56 -15.96 -0.60
N PHE A 15 13.84 -15.41 0.37
CA PHE A 15 12.93 -14.30 0.16
C PHE A 15 13.66 -13.06 -0.41
N LEU A 16 14.80 -12.68 0.18
CA LEU A 16 15.62 -11.56 -0.28
C LEU A 16 16.15 -11.78 -1.70
N LYS A 17 16.47 -13.04 -2.06
CA LYS A 17 16.83 -13.43 -3.42
C LYS A 17 15.63 -13.49 -4.39
N LYS A 18 14.42 -13.16 -3.93
CA LYS A 18 13.14 -13.25 -4.68
C LYS A 18 12.76 -14.69 -5.10
N GLN A 19 13.34 -15.68 -4.48
CA GLN A 19 13.00 -17.10 -4.64
C GLN A 19 11.78 -17.41 -3.74
N PHE A 20 10.63 -16.79 -4.08
CA PHE A 20 9.44 -16.81 -3.21
C PHE A 20 8.88 -18.21 -3.01
N THR A 21 8.89 -19.06 -4.04
CA THR A 21 8.38 -20.44 -3.95
C THR A 21 9.15 -21.26 -2.92
N ASP A 22 10.48 -21.16 -2.94
CA ASP A 22 11.33 -21.89 -2.00
C ASP A 22 11.17 -21.35 -0.58
N ALA A 23 11.14 -20.02 -0.42
CA ALA A 23 10.89 -19.38 0.86
C ALA A 23 9.53 -19.82 1.46
N ILE A 24 8.46 -19.80 0.65
CA ILE A 24 7.12 -20.27 1.04
C ILE A 24 7.15 -21.71 1.56
N SER A 25 7.88 -22.60 0.87
CA SER A 25 8.01 -24.00 1.29
C SER A 25 8.64 -24.12 2.70
N ILE A 26 9.69 -23.34 2.97
CA ILE A 26 10.34 -23.37 4.28
C ILE A 26 9.47 -22.72 5.37
N TYR A 27 8.81 -21.57 5.10
CA TYR A 27 7.89 -20.99 6.08
C TYR A 27 6.76 -21.96 6.44
N LYS A 28 6.24 -22.75 5.49
CA LYS A 28 5.24 -23.78 5.79
C LYS A 28 5.79 -24.86 6.71
N LYS A 29 7.02 -25.34 6.45
CA LYS A 29 7.68 -26.31 7.34
C LYS A 29 7.85 -25.78 8.77
N ILE A 30 8.14 -24.47 8.92
CA ILE A 30 8.22 -23.84 10.24
C ILE A 30 6.84 -23.89 10.91
N LEU A 31 5.76 -23.64 10.19
CA LEU A 31 4.39 -23.68 10.72
C LEU A 31 3.90 -25.11 11.02
N ASP A 32 4.44 -26.12 10.35
CA ASP A 32 4.21 -27.54 10.69
C ASP A 32 4.83 -27.90 12.04
N LEU A 33 5.97 -27.25 12.41
CA LEU A 33 6.67 -27.46 13.68
C LEU A 33 6.16 -26.54 14.80
N ASP A 34 5.85 -25.29 14.48
CA ASP A 34 5.31 -24.27 15.38
C ASP A 34 4.19 -23.50 14.69
N PRO A 35 2.93 -23.99 14.79
CA PRO A 35 1.77 -23.37 14.13
C PRO A 35 1.49 -21.92 14.58
N SER A 36 1.97 -21.54 15.77
CA SER A 36 1.77 -20.19 16.33
C SER A 36 2.89 -19.20 16.00
N ASN A 37 3.90 -19.60 15.23
CA ASN A 37 5.05 -18.78 14.92
C ASN A 37 4.67 -17.53 14.12
N LEU A 38 4.50 -16.42 14.83
CA LEU A 38 4.04 -15.16 14.27
C LEU A 38 4.94 -14.66 13.13
N THR A 39 6.26 -14.83 13.27
CA THR A 39 7.22 -14.42 12.25
C THR A 39 7.05 -15.23 10.96
N ALA A 40 6.90 -16.54 11.09
CA ALA A 40 6.67 -17.42 9.95
C ALA A 40 5.33 -17.14 9.26
N ILE A 41 4.25 -16.94 10.02
CA ILE A 41 2.92 -16.56 9.50
C ILE A 41 3.02 -15.26 8.68
N ASN A 42 3.61 -14.21 9.28
CA ASN A 42 3.75 -12.92 8.63
C ASN A 42 4.58 -13.01 7.34
N ASN A 43 5.74 -13.67 7.41
CA ASN A 43 6.66 -13.74 6.27
C ASN A 43 6.12 -14.65 5.17
N LEU A 44 5.42 -15.73 5.50
CA LEU A 44 4.70 -16.56 4.53
C LEU A 44 3.65 -15.76 3.78
N GLY A 45 2.77 -15.05 4.51
CA GLY A 45 1.77 -14.17 3.90
C GLY A 45 2.41 -13.10 3.01
N TYR A 46 3.53 -12.53 3.45
CA TYR A 46 4.25 -11.53 2.66
C TYR A 46 4.91 -12.12 1.40
N ALA A 47 5.49 -13.31 1.47
CA ALA A 47 6.04 -14.03 0.32
C ALA A 47 4.95 -14.39 -0.71
N LEU A 48 3.80 -14.88 -0.25
CA LEU A 48 2.62 -15.12 -1.07
C LEU A 48 2.11 -13.84 -1.76
N ASN A 49 2.06 -12.72 -1.01
CA ASN A 49 1.70 -11.42 -1.58
C ASN A 49 2.68 -10.96 -2.68
N LYS A 50 3.99 -11.19 -2.50
CA LYS A 50 5.02 -10.87 -3.51
C LYS A 50 4.94 -11.77 -4.74
N SER A 51 4.58 -13.04 -4.58
CA SER A 51 4.32 -13.97 -5.68
C SER A 51 2.94 -13.78 -6.34
N LYS A 52 2.17 -12.76 -5.91
CA LYS A 52 0.81 -12.42 -6.37
C LYS A 52 -0.27 -13.44 -5.97
N ASP A 53 0.02 -14.36 -5.08
CA ASP A 53 -0.98 -15.27 -4.48
C ASP A 53 -1.69 -14.57 -3.31
N TYR A 54 -2.47 -13.54 -3.66
CA TYR A 54 -3.11 -12.67 -2.67
C TYR A 54 -4.15 -13.40 -1.83
N LYS A 55 -4.85 -14.39 -2.42
CA LYS A 55 -5.87 -15.16 -1.73
C LYS A 55 -5.27 -15.95 -0.56
N ASN A 56 -4.22 -16.71 -0.82
CA ASN A 56 -3.54 -17.45 0.22
C ASN A 56 -2.83 -16.53 1.22
N ALA A 57 -2.29 -15.38 0.77
CA ALA A 57 -1.74 -14.38 1.68
C ALA A 57 -2.77 -13.90 2.70
N VAL A 58 -3.99 -13.54 2.26
CA VAL A 58 -5.09 -13.13 3.15
C VAL A 58 -5.45 -14.25 4.11
N SER A 59 -5.56 -15.50 3.64
CA SER A 59 -5.88 -16.65 4.50
C SER A 59 -4.84 -16.87 5.61
N TYR A 60 -3.54 -16.71 5.32
CA TYR A 60 -2.51 -16.82 6.37
C TYR A 60 -2.51 -15.65 7.33
N TYR A 61 -2.81 -14.43 6.86
CA TYR A 61 -2.99 -13.30 7.78
C TYR A 61 -4.23 -13.50 8.68
N ASP A 62 -5.34 -14.04 8.16
CA ASP A 62 -6.52 -14.39 8.95
C ASP A 62 -6.20 -15.46 9.99
N TYR A 63 -5.46 -16.49 9.60
CA TYR A 63 -5.00 -17.53 10.51
C TYR A 63 -4.14 -16.93 11.65
N GLY A 64 -3.21 -16.06 11.32
CA GLY A 64 -2.38 -15.38 12.33
C GLY A 64 -3.20 -14.45 13.24
N LEU A 65 -4.20 -13.76 12.70
CA LEU A 65 -5.07 -12.87 13.47
C LEU A 65 -6.06 -13.61 14.40
N GLN A 66 -6.38 -14.87 14.13
CA GLN A 66 -7.12 -15.70 15.08
C GLN A 66 -6.32 -15.96 16.36
N GLN A 67 -5.00 -16.07 16.25
CA GLN A 67 -4.10 -16.33 17.38
C GLN A 67 -3.57 -15.01 18.00
N HIS A 68 -3.40 -13.99 17.18
CA HIS A 68 -2.86 -12.67 17.54
C HIS A 68 -3.79 -11.55 17.04
N PRO A 69 -4.98 -11.35 17.64
CA PRO A 69 -6.05 -10.49 17.08
C PRO A 69 -5.67 -9.02 16.92
N ASN A 70 -4.70 -8.54 17.68
CA ASN A 70 -4.26 -7.15 17.65
C ASN A 70 -2.90 -6.94 16.94
N GLU A 71 -2.41 -7.98 16.22
CA GLU A 71 -1.12 -7.86 15.55
C GLU A 71 -1.23 -6.93 14.34
N LYS A 72 -0.74 -5.70 14.55
CA LYS A 72 -0.87 -4.61 13.58
C LYS A 72 -0.22 -4.93 12.25
N THR A 73 0.91 -5.61 12.25
CA THR A 73 1.65 -5.96 11.02
C THR A 73 0.82 -6.89 10.15
N LEU A 74 0.16 -7.88 10.73
CA LEU A 74 -0.73 -8.80 10.01
C LEU A 74 -1.93 -8.06 9.43
N LEU A 75 -2.55 -7.16 10.21
CA LEU A 75 -3.68 -6.34 9.76
C LEU A 75 -3.32 -5.48 8.56
N ILE A 76 -2.19 -4.77 8.61
CA ILE A 76 -1.70 -3.91 7.52
C ILE A 76 -1.38 -4.72 6.25
N ASN A 77 -0.71 -5.86 6.42
CA ASN A 77 -0.37 -6.72 5.30
C ASN A 77 -1.61 -7.35 4.66
N LYS A 78 -2.61 -7.73 5.47
CA LYS A 78 -3.93 -8.20 5.02
C LYS A 78 -4.65 -7.12 4.21
N ILE A 79 -4.71 -5.87 4.69
CA ILE A 79 -5.26 -4.73 3.93
C ILE A 79 -4.59 -4.60 2.57
N SER A 80 -3.26 -4.66 2.54
CA SER A 80 -2.49 -4.57 1.29
C SER A 80 -2.83 -5.69 0.29
N ALA A 81 -2.97 -6.92 0.76
CA ALA A 81 -3.32 -8.07 -0.07
C ALA A 81 -4.78 -7.99 -0.56
N SER A 82 -5.73 -7.67 0.34
CA SER A 82 -7.16 -7.52 0.02
C SER A 82 -7.40 -6.44 -1.02
N ARG A 83 -6.70 -5.30 -0.91
CA ARG A 83 -6.75 -4.23 -1.91
C ARG A 83 -6.29 -4.71 -3.30
N LYS A 84 -5.26 -5.55 -3.36
CA LYS A 84 -4.76 -6.12 -4.62
C LYS A 84 -5.72 -7.16 -5.22
N MET A 85 -6.54 -7.78 -4.40
CA MET A 85 -7.66 -8.65 -4.82
C MET A 85 -8.90 -7.86 -5.24
N THR A 86 -8.86 -6.53 -5.20
CA THR A 86 -10.05 -5.66 -5.43
C THR A 86 -11.18 -5.86 -4.42
N MET A 87 -10.90 -6.46 -3.26
CA MET A 87 -11.83 -6.56 -2.12
C MET A 87 -11.79 -5.22 -1.34
N LEU A 88 -12.24 -4.16 -2.02
CA LEU A 88 -11.98 -2.77 -1.56
C LEU A 88 -12.79 -2.42 -0.32
N ASP A 89 -14.06 -2.83 -0.25
CA ASP A 89 -14.92 -2.57 0.91
C ASP A 89 -14.37 -3.26 2.18
N TYR A 90 -13.99 -4.53 2.05
CA TYR A 90 -13.38 -5.27 3.14
C TYR A 90 -12.05 -4.65 3.63
N ALA A 91 -11.23 -4.20 2.69
CA ALA A 91 -9.98 -3.51 3.02
C ALA A 91 -10.26 -2.14 3.67
N LEU A 92 -11.32 -1.43 3.26
CA LEU A 92 -11.75 -0.16 3.85
C LEU A 92 -12.22 -0.34 5.29
N ASP A 93 -13.07 -1.34 5.57
CA ASP A 93 -13.53 -1.67 6.92
C ASP A 93 -12.37 -2.03 7.85
N SER A 94 -11.39 -2.78 7.34
CA SER A 94 -10.17 -3.10 8.08
C SER A 94 -9.35 -1.85 8.42
N CYS A 95 -9.23 -0.89 7.48
CA CYS A 95 -8.62 0.41 7.75
C CYS A 95 -9.39 1.19 8.84
N ASN A 96 -10.71 1.25 8.73
CA ASN A 96 -11.56 1.95 9.69
C ASN A 96 -11.42 1.35 11.11
N THR A 97 -11.36 0.03 11.22
CA THR A 97 -11.16 -0.67 12.49
C THR A 97 -9.84 -0.29 13.15
N ILE A 98 -8.74 -0.19 12.38
CA ILE A 98 -7.46 0.24 12.95
C ILE A 98 -7.50 1.74 13.30
N LEU A 99 -8.02 2.57 12.41
CA LEU A 99 -8.07 4.01 12.61
C LEU A 99 -9.00 4.46 13.73
N SER A 100 -9.98 3.64 14.13
CA SER A 100 -10.79 3.90 15.33
C SER A 100 -9.96 3.87 16.63
N LYS A 101 -8.89 3.05 16.65
CA LYS A 101 -7.96 2.92 17.78
C LYS A 101 -6.73 3.84 17.65
N THR A 102 -6.27 4.06 16.42
CA THR A 102 -5.08 4.86 16.09
C THR A 102 -5.39 5.83 14.94
N PRO A 103 -6.09 6.96 15.19
CA PRO A 103 -6.65 7.83 14.14
C PRO A 103 -5.63 8.47 13.18
N ASN A 104 -4.36 8.53 13.60
CA ASN A 104 -3.29 9.15 12.82
C ASN A 104 -2.23 8.14 12.35
N ASP A 105 -2.58 6.86 12.28
CA ASP A 105 -1.68 5.87 11.71
C ASP A 105 -1.43 6.13 10.22
N LEU A 106 -0.25 6.68 9.93
CA LEU A 106 0.12 7.12 8.60
C LEU A 106 0.04 6.01 7.55
N ILE A 107 0.47 4.80 7.91
CA ILE A 107 0.48 3.66 6.99
C ILE A 107 -0.95 3.27 6.63
N VAL A 108 -1.83 3.23 7.62
CA VAL A 108 -3.24 2.87 7.42
C VAL A 108 -3.98 3.98 6.68
N LEU A 109 -3.74 5.27 7.00
CA LEU A 109 -4.28 6.40 6.26
C LEU A 109 -3.86 6.33 4.78
N TYR A 110 -2.61 5.97 4.49
CA TYR A 110 -2.11 5.82 3.14
C TYR A 110 -2.77 4.64 2.39
N HIS A 111 -3.04 3.54 3.08
CA HIS A 111 -3.83 2.46 2.49
C HIS A 111 -5.26 2.89 2.22
N LYS A 112 -5.89 3.57 3.18
CA LYS A 112 -7.28 4.05 3.08
C LYS A 112 -7.46 5.01 1.91
N LEU A 113 -6.58 6.02 1.76
CA LEU A 113 -6.68 6.95 0.64
C LEU A 113 -6.64 6.26 -0.73
N ARG A 114 -5.78 5.24 -0.88
CA ARG A 114 -5.68 4.48 -2.14
C ARG A 114 -6.84 3.53 -2.40
N ILE A 115 -7.49 3.05 -1.34
CA ILE A 115 -8.73 2.27 -1.44
C ILE A 115 -9.86 3.20 -1.90
N LEU A 116 -10.01 4.36 -1.28
CA LEU A 116 -11.03 5.36 -1.66
C LEU A 116 -10.84 5.83 -3.11
N TYR A 117 -9.59 6.07 -3.52
CA TYR A 117 -9.30 6.36 -4.93
C TYR A 117 -9.77 5.25 -5.87
N ALA A 118 -9.54 3.98 -5.51
CA ALA A 118 -9.96 2.84 -6.31
C ALA A 118 -11.49 2.66 -6.33
N LEU A 119 -12.18 3.04 -5.24
CA LEU A 119 -13.65 3.10 -5.13
C LEU A 119 -14.25 4.32 -5.86
N LYS A 120 -13.41 5.20 -6.42
CA LYS A 120 -13.79 6.48 -7.05
C LYS A 120 -14.33 7.53 -6.08
N GLU A 121 -14.10 7.35 -4.80
CA GLU A 121 -14.43 8.31 -3.72
C GLU A 121 -13.32 9.37 -3.64
N TYR A 122 -13.21 10.18 -4.72
CA TYR A 122 -12.04 11.04 -4.93
C TYR A 122 -11.95 12.19 -3.93
N GLU A 123 -13.10 12.76 -3.50
CA GLU A 123 -13.14 13.81 -2.46
C GLU A 123 -12.61 13.28 -1.13
N GLN A 124 -13.10 12.13 -0.67
CA GLN A 124 -12.65 11.54 0.59
C GLN A 124 -11.17 11.14 0.53
N SER A 125 -10.72 10.62 -0.63
CA SER A 125 -9.30 10.34 -0.86
C SER A 125 -8.45 11.62 -0.81
N LEU A 126 -8.94 12.73 -1.36
CA LEU A 126 -8.29 14.04 -1.36
C LEU A 126 -8.16 14.59 0.06
N GLU A 127 -9.21 14.52 0.88
CA GLU A 127 -9.20 14.91 2.29
C GLU A 127 -8.12 14.16 3.09
N LEU A 128 -7.95 12.86 2.82
CA LEU A 128 -6.90 12.08 3.47
C LEU A 128 -5.50 12.46 2.97
N CYS A 129 -5.35 12.82 1.69
CA CYS A 129 -4.09 13.39 1.20
C CYS A 129 -3.74 14.65 1.97
N ASP A 130 -4.70 15.58 2.13
CA ASP A 130 -4.49 16.83 2.84
C ASP A 130 -4.17 16.57 4.32
N LYS A 131 -4.88 15.67 4.97
CA LYS A 131 -4.58 15.25 6.35
C LYS A 131 -3.15 14.73 6.50
N ILE A 132 -2.69 13.88 5.60
CA ILE A 132 -1.32 13.33 5.64
C ILE A 132 -0.30 14.44 5.39
N LEU A 133 -0.55 15.33 4.43
CA LEU A 133 0.35 16.41 4.06
C LEU A 133 0.49 17.50 5.14
N LEU A 134 -0.48 17.64 6.07
CA LEU A 134 -0.33 18.48 7.25
C LEU A 134 0.85 18.04 8.14
N PHE A 135 1.06 16.74 8.27
CA PHE A 135 2.16 16.18 9.07
C PHE A 135 3.43 15.93 8.25
N TYR A 136 3.28 15.65 6.96
CA TYR A 136 4.39 15.27 6.05
C TYR A 136 4.29 16.07 4.74
N PRO A 137 4.52 17.40 4.76
CA PRO A 137 4.30 18.28 3.61
C PRO A 137 5.15 17.94 2.39
N ASN A 138 6.31 17.31 2.59
CA ASN A 138 7.22 16.91 1.52
C ASN A 138 7.04 15.43 1.09
N ASN A 139 5.90 14.80 1.42
CA ASN A 139 5.62 13.47 0.93
C ASN A 139 5.17 13.50 -0.54
N GLY A 140 6.14 13.38 -1.44
CA GLY A 140 5.90 13.48 -2.87
C GLY A 140 4.95 12.40 -3.44
N ASP A 141 4.90 11.21 -2.85
CA ASP A 141 3.98 10.17 -3.32
C ASP A 141 2.53 10.52 -2.94
N VAL A 142 2.28 11.09 -1.75
CA VAL A 142 0.96 11.60 -1.35
C VAL A 142 0.56 12.84 -2.14
N LEU A 143 1.52 13.77 -2.41
CA LEU A 143 1.27 14.90 -3.31
C LEU A 143 0.84 14.42 -4.70
N TYR A 144 1.47 13.39 -5.23
CA TYR A 144 1.09 12.83 -6.52
C TYR A 144 -0.28 12.12 -6.47
N ASP A 145 -0.60 11.40 -5.39
CA ASP A 145 -1.93 10.84 -5.19
C ASP A 145 -2.99 11.95 -5.08
N LYS A 146 -2.69 13.09 -4.40
CA LYS A 146 -3.52 14.31 -4.39
C LYS A 146 -3.76 14.84 -5.81
N VAL A 147 -2.69 14.99 -6.60
CA VAL A 147 -2.78 15.43 -7.99
C VAL A 147 -3.71 14.53 -8.80
N CYS A 148 -3.62 13.20 -8.65
CA CYS A 148 -4.49 12.26 -9.35
C CYS A 148 -5.97 12.46 -9.00
N ASN A 149 -6.29 12.68 -7.71
CA ASN A 149 -7.66 12.99 -7.27
C ASN A 149 -8.15 14.30 -7.91
N LEU A 150 -7.35 15.37 -7.85
CA LEU A 150 -7.69 16.69 -8.38
C LEU A 150 -7.97 16.69 -9.88
N VAL A 151 -7.20 15.91 -10.67
CA VAL A 151 -7.48 15.71 -12.10
C VAL A 151 -8.85 15.07 -12.34
N LEU A 152 -9.20 14.07 -11.52
CA LEU A 152 -10.45 13.34 -11.67
C LEU A 152 -11.67 14.15 -11.20
N LEU A 153 -11.45 15.11 -10.30
CA LEU A 153 -12.41 16.08 -9.80
C LEU A 153 -12.50 17.36 -10.68
N ASP A 154 -11.73 17.41 -11.77
CA ASP A 154 -11.64 18.56 -12.69
C ASP A 154 -11.16 19.88 -11.99
N ARG A 155 -10.47 19.78 -10.83
CA ARG A 155 -9.90 20.89 -10.05
C ARG A 155 -8.51 21.26 -10.61
N ASN A 156 -8.48 21.77 -11.83
CA ASN A 156 -7.26 21.89 -12.65
C ASN A 156 -6.20 22.83 -12.05
N GLU A 157 -6.58 23.97 -11.49
CA GLU A 157 -5.59 24.93 -10.92
C GLU A 157 -4.87 24.33 -9.70
N GLU A 158 -5.61 23.71 -8.80
CA GLU A 158 -5.03 23.05 -7.62
C GLU A 158 -4.18 21.84 -8.01
N CYS A 159 -4.62 21.12 -9.05
CA CYS A 159 -3.86 20.02 -9.63
C CYS A 159 -2.48 20.49 -10.12
N LEU A 160 -2.43 21.57 -10.91
CA LEU A 160 -1.17 22.08 -11.44
C LEU A 160 -0.23 22.59 -10.35
N LYS A 161 -0.75 23.27 -9.33
CA LYS A 161 0.02 23.69 -8.16
C LYS A 161 0.63 22.48 -7.44
N SER A 162 -0.20 21.49 -7.09
CA SER A 162 0.25 20.30 -6.37
C SER A 162 1.22 19.44 -7.19
N LEU A 163 1.04 19.39 -8.52
CA LEU A 163 1.94 18.66 -9.42
C LEU A 163 3.31 19.36 -9.49
N ASN A 164 3.33 20.68 -9.57
CA ASN A 164 4.57 21.45 -9.54
C ASN A 164 5.33 21.20 -8.23
N ASP A 165 4.64 21.19 -7.10
CA ASP A 165 5.26 20.92 -5.80
C ASP A 165 5.80 19.46 -5.72
N ALA A 166 5.07 18.49 -6.24
CA ALA A 166 5.57 17.11 -6.35
C ALA A 166 6.83 17.01 -7.24
N ILE A 167 6.86 17.72 -8.38
CA ILE A 167 8.01 17.75 -9.30
C ILE A 167 9.23 18.38 -8.63
N LYS A 168 9.07 19.45 -7.84
CA LYS A 168 10.17 20.05 -7.07
C LYS A 168 10.82 19.08 -6.12
N ILE A 169 10.04 18.17 -5.52
CA ILE A 169 10.57 17.10 -4.64
C ILE A 169 11.34 16.07 -5.46
N SER A 170 10.80 15.64 -6.62
CA SER A 170 11.46 14.69 -7.49
C SER A 170 10.90 14.71 -8.91
N ASN A 171 11.79 14.77 -9.88
CA ASN A 171 11.42 14.71 -11.31
C ASN A 171 10.71 13.39 -11.71
N LYS A 172 10.78 12.34 -10.86
CA LYS A 172 10.03 11.09 -11.08
C LYS A 172 8.53 11.34 -11.26
N PHE A 173 7.96 12.38 -10.59
CA PHE A 173 6.53 12.69 -10.67
C PHE A 173 6.13 13.32 -12.01
N LYS A 174 7.00 14.12 -12.63
CA LYS A 174 6.84 14.59 -14.01
C LYS A 174 6.76 13.40 -14.98
N LEU A 175 7.68 12.44 -14.85
CA LEU A 175 7.68 11.23 -15.68
C LEU A 175 6.43 10.34 -15.42
N LYS A 176 5.98 10.23 -14.16
CA LYS A 176 4.72 9.54 -13.83
C LYS A 176 3.53 10.23 -14.50
N ALA A 177 3.42 11.56 -14.42
CA ALA A 177 2.33 12.33 -15.02
C ALA A 177 2.29 12.16 -16.54
N LYS A 178 3.44 12.24 -17.23
CA LYS A 178 3.52 12.02 -18.70
C LYS A 178 3.00 10.64 -19.12
N LYS A 179 3.12 9.62 -18.29
CA LYS A 179 2.70 8.23 -18.59
C LYS A 179 1.27 7.92 -18.16
N ASN A 180 0.71 8.70 -17.25
CA ASN A 180 -0.60 8.40 -16.67
C ASN A 180 -1.72 8.98 -17.54
N LYS A 181 -2.59 8.09 -18.03
CA LYS A 181 -3.67 8.42 -18.97
C LYS A 181 -4.69 9.43 -18.43
N ILE A 182 -4.83 9.58 -17.10
CA ILE A 182 -5.79 10.55 -16.53
C ILE A 182 -5.44 11.99 -16.93
N PHE A 183 -4.14 12.30 -17.14
CA PHE A 183 -3.67 13.62 -17.52
C PHE A 183 -3.98 14.01 -18.98
N LYS A 184 -4.52 13.10 -19.79
CA LYS A 184 -5.07 13.46 -21.10
C LYS A 184 -6.12 14.55 -21.01
N LYS A 185 -6.86 14.63 -19.89
CA LYS A 185 -7.78 15.74 -19.63
C LYS A 185 -7.11 17.13 -19.68
N LEU A 186 -5.83 17.20 -19.39
CA LEU A 186 -5.04 18.43 -19.33
C LEU A 186 -4.15 18.68 -20.57
N GLU A 187 -4.21 17.83 -21.59
CA GLU A 187 -3.32 17.92 -22.77
C GLU A 187 -3.40 19.23 -23.55
N LYS A 188 -4.56 19.93 -23.44
CA LYS A 188 -4.80 21.24 -24.06
C LYS A 188 -4.60 22.41 -23.10
N ASN A 189 -4.29 22.16 -21.83
CA ASN A 189 -4.06 23.20 -20.85
C ASN A 189 -2.64 23.74 -20.96
N GLN A 190 -2.50 25.02 -21.30
CA GLN A 190 -1.19 25.64 -21.57
C GLN A 190 -0.24 25.56 -20.35
N ASN A 191 -0.75 25.73 -19.13
CA ASN A 191 0.06 25.66 -17.93
C ASN A 191 0.57 24.22 -17.68
N PHE A 192 -0.25 23.20 -17.99
CA PHE A 192 0.18 21.81 -17.95
C PHE A 192 1.27 21.52 -18.99
N ILE A 193 1.09 22.00 -20.24
CA ILE A 193 2.09 21.85 -21.31
C ILE A 193 3.41 22.44 -20.86
N ASN A 194 3.41 23.68 -20.35
CA ASN A 194 4.61 24.36 -19.87
C ASN A 194 5.27 23.59 -18.70
N LEU A 195 4.48 23.05 -17.78
CA LEU A 195 4.99 22.26 -16.65
C LEU A 195 5.61 20.93 -17.11
N MET A 196 5.10 20.36 -18.23
CA MET A 196 5.58 19.10 -18.81
C MET A 196 6.74 19.27 -19.81
N ALA A 197 6.98 20.47 -20.31
CA ALA A 197 8.15 20.76 -21.14
C ALA A 197 9.45 20.55 -20.33
#